data_8c332f679830b9a571393a43b72dbd41
#
_entry.id   8c332f679830b9a571393a43b72dbd41
#
_cell.length_a   1.000
_cell.length_b   1.000
_cell.length_c   1.000
_cell.angle_alpha   90.00
_cell.angle_beta   90.00
_cell.angle_gamma   90.00
#
_symmetry.space_group_name_H-M   'P 1'
#
loop_
_entity.id
_entity.type
_entity.pdbx_description
1 polymer ?
#
loop_
_entity_poly.entity_id
_entity_poly.type
_entity_poly.pdbx_seq_one_letter_code
_entity_poly.pdbx_strand_id
1 'polypeptide(L)'
;AGFCSSPRRCGYLGHYGPLGMITTVEHPRLGEVVLSQSRRARRISISVRGTGCVRLSFPCGVSARRAMEFLECKAGWVEAARARLAQRRAALPPQLPPAAEKARVEELRRAAKADLPDRIGRLSRITGLKYNKLTIRASRTKWGSCTGTNNISLSLFLMTLPEHLRDFVIVHELCHTVHHDHSPKFHALV
;
A
#
# COMPACT_ATOMS: atom_id res chain seq x y z
N ALA A 1 11.78 -1.13 53.95
CA ALA A 1 12.45 -2.19 53.17
C ALA A 1 11.71 -2.35 51.86
N GLY A 2 12.18 -1.65 50.80
CA GLY A 2 11.57 -1.70 49.47
C GLY A 2 12.37 -2.61 48.57
N PHE A 3 11.73 -3.57 47.98
CA PHE A 3 12.29 -4.43 46.94
C PHE A 3 12.19 -3.75 45.59
N CYS A 4 13.32 -3.31 45.08
CA CYS A 4 13.47 -2.84 43.69
C CYS A 4 13.61 -4.07 42.80
N SER A 5 12.55 -4.44 42.07
CA SER A 5 12.59 -5.52 41.08
C SER A 5 13.31 -5.05 39.81
N SER A 6 14.44 -5.67 39.55
CA SER A 6 15.26 -5.45 38.35
C SER A 6 14.48 -5.63 37.05
N PRO A 7 14.70 -4.82 35.99
CA PRO A 7 14.11 -5.04 34.70
C PRO A 7 14.73 -6.27 34.05
N ARG A 8 13.89 -7.25 33.70
CA ARG A 8 14.29 -8.44 32.95
C ARG A 8 14.91 -8.00 31.62
N ARG A 9 16.09 -8.49 31.33
CA ARG A 9 16.79 -8.31 30.04
C ARG A 9 15.92 -8.91 28.94
N CYS A 10 15.35 -8.06 28.10
CA CYS A 10 14.68 -8.48 26.88
C CYS A 10 15.75 -8.96 25.90
N GLY A 11 15.74 -10.24 25.54
CA GLY A 11 16.69 -10.83 24.59
C GLY A 11 16.46 -10.27 23.19
N TYR A 12 17.47 -9.58 22.66
CA TYR A 12 17.46 -9.06 21.30
C TYR A 12 17.90 -10.16 20.33
N LEU A 13 16.98 -10.69 19.53
CA LEU A 13 17.31 -11.47 18.34
C LEU A 13 17.30 -10.53 17.14
N GLY A 14 18.47 -10.02 16.74
CA GLY A 14 18.62 -9.11 15.62
C GLY A 14 19.14 -9.82 14.37
N HIS A 15 18.46 -9.63 13.24
CA HIS A 15 19.00 -9.98 11.93
C HIS A 15 19.50 -8.72 11.21
N TYR A 16 20.78 -8.72 10.79
CA TYR A 16 21.37 -7.65 9.99
C TYR A 16 21.10 -7.92 8.50
N GLY A 17 20.30 -7.04 7.86
CA GLY A 17 20.20 -6.99 6.41
C GLY A 17 20.87 -5.75 5.84
N PRO A 18 21.15 -5.69 4.53
CA PRO A 18 21.93 -4.60 3.89
C PRO A 18 21.27 -3.21 3.94
N LEU A 19 20.07 -3.08 4.52
CA LEU A 19 19.29 -1.83 4.58
C LEU A 19 19.02 -1.30 6.00
N GLY A 20 19.57 -1.93 7.06
CA GLY A 20 19.35 -1.53 8.45
C GLY A 20 18.99 -2.71 9.36
N MET A 21 18.98 -2.46 10.68
CA MET A 21 18.65 -3.47 11.68
C MET A 21 17.12 -3.59 11.82
N ILE A 22 16.59 -4.80 11.69
CA ILE A 22 15.20 -5.13 11.98
C ILE A 22 15.21 -6.05 13.20
N THR A 23 14.48 -5.67 14.24
CA THR A 23 14.36 -6.42 15.49
C THR A 23 12.91 -6.43 15.91
N THR A 24 12.45 -7.56 16.43
CA THR A 24 11.11 -7.65 17.03
C THR A 24 11.24 -7.56 18.54
N VAL A 25 10.38 -6.76 19.17
CA VAL A 25 10.29 -6.61 20.62
C VAL A 25 8.85 -6.77 21.08
N GLU A 26 8.66 -7.31 22.27
CA GLU A 26 7.36 -7.39 22.93
C GLU A 26 7.08 -6.10 23.68
N HIS A 27 5.95 -5.45 23.36
CA HIS A 27 5.50 -4.24 24.05
C HIS A 27 4.32 -4.60 24.97
N PRO A 28 4.30 -4.14 26.26
CA PRO A 28 3.30 -4.59 27.23
C PRO A 28 1.84 -4.40 26.80
N ARG A 29 1.53 -3.33 26.08
CA ARG A 29 0.18 -2.98 25.62
C ARG A 29 -0.09 -3.33 24.17
N LEU A 30 0.93 -3.33 23.34
CA LEU A 30 0.78 -3.45 21.89
C LEU A 30 1.20 -4.84 21.35
N GLY A 31 1.74 -5.71 22.23
CA GLY A 31 2.27 -7.01 21.84
C GLY A 31 3.51 -6.87 20.94
N GLU A 32 3.61 -7.71 19.92
CA GLU A 32 4.77 -7.72 19.03
C GLU A 32 4.89 -6.44 18.20
N VAL A 33 6.05 -5.79 18.29
CA VAL A 33 6.41 -4.57 17.56
C VAL A 33 7.71 -4.79 16.79
N VAL A 34 7.67 -4.54 15.49
CA VAL A 34 8.84 -4.62 14.61
C VAL A 34 9.58 -3.29 14.62
N LEU A 35 10.77 -3.26 15.20
CA LEU A 35 11.71 -2.14 15.13
C LEU A 35 12.49 -2.18 13.81
N SER A 36 12.55 -1.08 13.11
CA SER A 36 13.26 -0.96 11.83
C SER A 36 14.12 0.29 11.83
N GLN A 37 15.41 0.13 12.11
CA GLN A 37 16.38 1.21 11.99
C GLN A 37 16.83 1.35 10.54
N SER A 38 16.78 2.55 9.96
CA SER A 38 17.07 2.77 8.54
C SER A 38 17.86 4.05 8.33
N ARG A 39 18.92 3.97 7.48
CA ARG A 39 19.70 5.14 7.04
C ARG A 39 18.88 6.12 6.19
N ARG A 40 17.79 5.65 5.55
CA ARG A 40 16.91 6.49 4.72
C ARG A 40 15.82 7.19 5.54
N ALA A 41 15.54 6.73 6.74
CA ALA A 41 14.56 7.35 7.62
C ALA A 41 15.10 8.70 8.11
N ARG A 42 14.29 9.75 7.99
CA ARG A 42 14.61 11.11 8.50
C ARG A 42 13.90 11.42 9.80
N ARG A 43 12.89 10.62 10.19
CA ARG A 43 12.05 10.80 11.38
C ARG A 43 11.61 9.45 11.93
N ILE A 44 11.18 9.43 13.18
CA ILE A 44 10.50 8.27 13.76
C ILE A 44 9.09 8.19 13.15
N SER A 45 8.70 7.02 12.71
CA SER A 45 7.37 6.77 12.14
C SER A 45 6.78 5.45 12.63
N ILE A 46 5.48 5.46 12.94
CA ILE A 46 4.73 4.27 13.32
C ILE A 46 3.80 3.91 12.16
N SER A 47 3.78 2.65 11.77
CA SER A 47 2.85 2.12 10.80
C SER A 47 2.15 0.88 11.35
N VAL A 48 0.82 0.85 11.20
CA VAL A 48 -0.01 -0.30 11.55
C VAL A 48 -0.47 -0.95 10.25
N ARG A 49 -0.07 -2.19 10.02
CA ARG A 49 -0.44 -2.93 8.80
C ARG A 49 -1.84 -3.55 8.94
N GLY A 50 -2.42 -3.95 7.82
CA GLY A 50 -3.76 -4.56 7.79
C GLY A 50 -3.93 -5.82 8.66
N THR A 51 -2.83 -6.50 8.99
CA THR A 51 -2.80 -7.63 9.94
C THR A 51 -2.82 -7.20 11.41
N GLY A 52 -2.74 -5.88 11.71
CA GLY A 52 -2.57 -5.34 13.07
C GLY A 52 -1.12 -5.29 13.54
N CYS A 53 -0.15 -5.75 12.73
CA CYS A 53 1.27 -5.67 13.04
C CYS A 53 1.73 -4.22 13.11
N VAL A 54 2.44 -3.86 14.17
CA VAL A 54 2.99 -2.52 14.40
C VAL A 54 4.46 -2.49 13.97
N ARG A 55 4.81 -1.55 13.11
CA ARG A 55 6.19 -1.30 12.72
C ARG A 55 6.59 0.10 13.14
N LEU A 56 7.68 0.20 13.89
CA LEU A 56 8.33 1.43 14.32
C LEU A 56 9.62 1.62 13.51
N SER A 57 9.64 2.61 12.62
CA SER A 57 10.81 2.92 11.81
C SER A 57 11.48 4.18 12.33
N PHE A 58 12.83 4.20 12.43
CA PHE A 58 13.57 5.34 12.98
C PHE A 58 14.97 5.46 12.34
N PRO A 59 15.57 6.68 12.35
CA PRO A 59 16.93 6.93 11.82
C PRO A 59 18.01 6.22 12.61
N CYS A 60 19.17 5.97 11.98
CA CYS A 60 20.33 5.38 12.65
C CYS A 60 20.90 6.24 13.81
N GLY A 61 20.67 7.57 13.79
CA GLY A 61 21.06 8.48 14.88
C GLY A 61 20.11 8.49 16.09
N VAL A 62 19.02 7.71 16.06
CA VAL A 62 18.06 7.61 17.15
C VAL A 62 18.21 6.25 17.83
N SER A 63 18.31 6.24 19.17
CA SER A 63 18.35 5.00 19.93
C SER A 63 17.00 4.28 19.92
N ALA A 64 17.05 2.94 20.00
CA ALA A 64 15.84 2.12 20.12
C ALA A 64 14.97 2.52 21.32
N ARG A 65 15.62 2.88 22.43
CA ARG A 65 14.93 3.39 23.65
C ARG A 65 14.08 4.61 23.34
N ARG A 66 14.66 5.63 22.68
CA ARG A 66 13.93 6.87 22.33
C ARG A 66 12.81 6.60 21.33
N ALA A 67 13.01 5.66 20.40
CA ALA A 67 11.97 5.24 19.48
C ALA A 67 10.81 4.54 20.22
N MET A 68 11.10 3.70 21.23
CA MET A 68 10.09 3.04 22.07
C MET A 68 9.34 4.04 22.96
N GLU A 69 10.01 5.02 23.55
CA GLU A 69 9.37 6.13 24.30
C GLU A 69 8.37 6.89 23.41
N PHE A 70 8.73 7.15 22.16
CA PHE A 70 7.82 7.75 21.18
C PHE A 70 6.61 6.86 20.88
N LEU A 71 6.82 5.53 20.75
CA LEU A 71 5.73 4.57 20.55
C LEU A 71 4.77 4.56 21.75
N GLU A 72 5.30 4.57 22.99
CA GLU A 72 4.50 4.62 24.20
C GLU A 72 3.60 5.86 24.23
N CYS A 73 4.14 7.06 23.92
CA CYS A 73 3.36 8.29 23.80
C CYS A 73 2.24 8.20 22.75
N LYS A 74 2.36 7.29 21.78
CA LYS A 74 1.40 7.09 20.68
C LYS A 74 0.61 5.78 20.79
N ALA A 75 0.72 5.04 21.91
CA ALA A 75 0.07 3.75 22.09
C ALA A 75 -1.44 3.81 21.89
N GLY A 76 -2.12 4.81 22.42
CA GLY A 76 -3.56 5.00 22.21
C GLY A 76 -3.94 5.24 20.74
N TRP A 77 -3.10 5.94 19.98
CA TRP A 77 -3.32 6.10 18.54
C TRP A 77 -3.18 4.76 17.81
N VAL A 78 -2.19 3.93 18.18
CA VAL A 78 -2.00 2.58 17.61
C VAL A 78 -3.18 1.68 17.88
N GLU A 79 -3.69 1.68 19.11
CA GLU A 79 -4.88 0.91 19.52
C GLU A 79 -6.11 1.34 18.70
N ALA A 80 -6.36 2.64 18.60
CA ALA A 80 -7.44 3.19 17.77
C ALA A 80 -7.28 2.85 16.28
N ALA A 81 -6.05 2.86 15.76
CA ALA A 81 -5.77 2.46 14.37
C ALA A 81 -6.04 0.97 14.15
N ARG A 82 -5.66 0.11 15.10
CA ARG A 82 -5.97 -1.34 15.07
C ARG A 82 -7.48 -1.58 15.10
N ALA A 83 -8.21 -0.89 15.99
CA ALA A 83 -9.67 -1.02 16.08
C ALA A 83 -10.34 -0.64 14.76
N ARG A 84 -9.96 0.48 14.14
CA ARG A 84 -10.46 0.89 12.82
C ARG A 84 -10.15 -0.13 11.72
N LEU A 85 -8.95 -0.72 11.72
CA LEU A 85 -8.59 -1.77 10.76
C LEU A 85 -9.41 -3.04 10.97
N ALA A 86 -9.64 -3.44 12.23
CA ALA A 86 -10.47 -4.59 12.58
C ALA A 86 -11.93 -4.38 12.14
N GLN A 87 -12.51 -3.20 12.40
CA GLN A 87 -13.85 -2.83 11.95
C GLN A 87 -13.96 -2.87 10.41
N ARG A 88 -12.99 -2.28 9.70
CA ARG A 88 -12.94 -2.34 8.23
C ARG A 88 -12.84 -3.77 7.71
N ARG A 89 -12.06 -4.61 8.38
CA ARG A 89 -11.93 -6.02 8.02
C ARG A 89 -13.20 -6.81 8.26
N ALA A 90 -13.89 -6.56 9.37
CA ALA A 90 -15.19 -7.17 9.69
C ALA A 90 -16.30 -6.73 8.72
N ALA A 91 -16.23 -5.49 8.21
CA ALA A 91 -17.18 -4.97 7.22
C ALA A 91 -16.90 -5.46 5.78
N LEU A 92 -15.76 -6.10 5.52
CA LEU A 92 -15.48 -6.69 4.21
C LEU A 92 -16.35 -7.96 4.03
N PRO A 93 -16.90 -8.18 2.82
CA PRO A 93 -17.58 -9.42 2.52
C PRO A 93 -16.64 -10.63 2.74
N PRO A 94 -17.20 -11.80 3.08
CA PRO A 94 -16.41 -13.02 3.25
C PRO A 94 -15.49 -13.24 2.05
N GLN A 95 -14.23 -13.55 2.32
CA GLN A 95 -13.29 -13.86 1.24
C GLN A 95 -13.72 -15.17 0.57
N LEU A 96 -13.76 -15.16 -0.74
CA LEU A 96 -14.02 -16.36 -1.52
C LEU A 96 -12.95 -17.43 -1.23
N PRO A 97 -13.30 -18.72 -1.26
CA PRO A 97 -12.31 -19.79 -1.25
C PRO A 97 -11.23 -19.55 -2.31
N PRO A 98 -9.96 -19.93 -2.06
CA PRO A 98 -8.86 -19.64 -2.99
C PRO A 98 -9.10 -20.11 -4.44
N ALA A 99 -9.76 -21.25 -4.61
CA ALA A 99 -10.12 -21.78 -5.94
C ALA A 99 -11.16 -20.89 -6.64
N ALA A 100 -12.20 -20.45 -5.95
CA ALA A 100 -13.22 -19.54 -6.48
C ALA A 100 -12.65 -18.16 -6.80
N GLU A 101 -11.75 -17.65 -5.95
CA GLU A 101 -11.06 -16.39 -6.23
C GLU A 101 -10.16 -16.48 -7.46
N LYS A 102 -9.44 -17.60 -7.64
CA LYS A 102 -8.64 -17.85 -8.84
C LYS A 102 -9.51 -17.90 -10.10
N ALA A 103 -10.64 -18.60 -10.06
CA ALA A 103 -11.58 -18.67 -11.17
C ALA A 103 -12.13 -17.27 -11.53
N ARG A 104 -12.52 -16.47 -10.53
CA ARG A 104 -12.98 -15.09 -10.71
C ARG A 104 -11.91 -14.20 -11.35
N VAL A 105 -10.66 -14.31 -10.90
CA VAL A 105 -9.55 -13.54 -11.49
C VAL A 105 -9.33 -13.92 -12.96
N GLU A 106 -9.44 -15.17 -13.33
CA GLU A 106 -9.29 -15.61 -14.73
C GLU A 106 -10.46 -15.16 -15.61
N GLU A 107 -11.67 -15.14 -15.08
CA GLU A 107 -12.84 -14.57 -15.75
C GLU A 107 -12.65 -13.07 -16.02
N LEU A 108 -12.29 -12.30 -14.99
CA LEU A 108 -11.98 -10.88 -15.14
C LEU A 108 -10.83 -10.63 -16.11
N ARG A 109 -9.83 -11.51 -16.13
CA ARG A 109 -8.71 -11.42 -17.08
C ARG A 109 -9.17 -11.60 -18.52
N ARG A 110 -10.05 -12.54 -18.79
CA ARG A 110 -10.64 -12.75 -20.14
C ARG A 110 -11.46 -11.54 -20.56
N ALA A 111 -12.35 -11.06 -19.69
CA ALA A 111 -13.14 -9.86 -19.94
C ALA A 111 -12.27 -8.61 -20.18
N ALA A 112 -11.25 -8.40 -19.36
CA ALA A 112 -10.33 -7.26 -19.50
C ALA A 112 -9.52 -7.30 -20.79
N LYS A 113 -9.09 -8.50 -21.24
CA LYS A 113 -8.39 -8.67 -22.53
C LYS A 113 -9.29 -8.40 -23.73
N ALA A 114 -10.59 -8.65 -23.60
CA ALA A 114 -11.57 -8.39 -24.66
C ALA A 114 -11.99 -6.92 -24.74
N ASP A 115 -12.18 -6.23 -23.58
CA ASP A 115 -12.73 -4.88 -23.52
C ASP A 115 -11.65 -3.78 -23.54
N LEU A 116 -10.63 -3.89 -22.70
CA LEU A 116 -9.71 -2.76 -22.44
C LEU A 116 -8.86 -2.32 -23.62
N PRO A 117 -8.37 -3.20 -24.51
CA PRO A 117 -7.58 -2.75 -25.69
C PRO A 117 -8.38 -1.86 -26.65
N ASP A 118 -9.60 -2.26 -26.98
CA ASP A 118 -10.46 -1.48 -27.89
C ASP A 118 -10.92 -0.20 -27.21
N ARG A 119 -11.25 -0.27 -25.93
CA ARG A 119 -11.69 0.87 -25.12
C ARG A 119 -10.62 1.96 -25.02
N ILE A 120 -9.37 1.62 -24.66
CA ILE A 120 -8.28 2.58 -24.59
C ILE A 120 -7.93 3.11 -26.01
N GLY A 121 -7.97 2.28 -27.03
CA GLY A 121 -7.76 2.71 -28.42
C GLY A 121 -8.79 3.73 -28.88
N ARG A 122 -10.08 3.52 -28.55
CA ARG A 122 -11.17 4.47 -28.80
C ARG A 122 -10.96 5.78 -28.07
N LEU A 123 -10.69 5.73 -26.76
CA LEU A 123 -10.50 6.91 -25.91
C LEU A 123 -9.25 7.70 -26.32
N SER A 124 -8.15 7.03 -26.67
CA SER A 124 -6.94 7.66 -27.20
C SER A 124 -7.22 8.44 -28.48
N ARG A 125 -8.05 7.92 -29.40
CA ARG A 125 -8.46 8.65 -30.62
C ARG A 125 -9.33 9.85 -30.30
N ILE A 126 -10.28 9.73 -29.39
CA ILE A 126 -11.20 10.81 -29.01
C ILE A 126 -10.43 11.98 -28.34
N THR A 127 -9.53 11.64 -27.41
CA THR A 127 -8.75 12.63 -26.64
C THR A 127 -7.51 13.14 -27.37
N GLY A 128 -7.05 12.45 -28.43
CA GLY A 128 -5.79 12.74 -29.11
C GLY A 128 -4.53 12.32 -28.32
N LEU A 129 -4.70 11.74 -27.11
CA LEU A 129 -3.61 11.32 -26.23
C LEU A 129 -3.05 9.98 -26.67
N LYS A 130 -1.74 9.91 -26.89
CA LYS A 130 -1.07 8.70 -27.41
C LYS A 130 -0.35 7.96 -26.29
N TYR A 131 -0.38 6.65 -26.34
CA TYR A 131 0.38 5.77 -25.44
C TYR A 131 1.21 4.77 -26.27
N ASN A 132 2.27 4.23 -25.66
CA ASN A 132 3.17 3.29 -26.37
C ASN A 132 2.69 1.83 -26.25
N LYS A 133 2.41 1.38 -25.04
CA LYS A 133 2.05 -0.02 -24.76
C LYS A 133 0.99 -0.13 -23.68
N LEU A 134 0.02 -1.01 -23.87
CA LEU A 134 -0.93 -1.42 -22.85
C LEU A 134 -0.49 -2.75 -22.22
N THR A 135 -0.56 -2.82 -20.87
CA THR A 135 -0.37 -4.05 -20.10
C THR A 135 -1.53 -4.24 -19.13
N ILE A 136 -2.15 -5.43 -19.11
CA ILE A 136 -3.23 -5.76 -18.17
C ILE A 136 -2.64 -6.59 -17.03
N ARG A 137 -2.86 -6.17 -15.77
CA ARG A 137 -2.29 -6.79 -14.57
C ARG A 137 -3.38 -7.07 -13.52
N ALA A 138 -3.15 -8.07 -12.66
CA ALA A 138 -4.01 -8.37 -11.51
C ALA A 138 -3.60 -7.49 -10.29
N SER A 139 -3.61 -6.16 -10.46
CA SER A 139 -3.26 -5.23 -9.39
C SER A 139 -4.51 -4.91 -8.55
N ARG A 140 -4.44 -5.12 -7.24
CA ARG A 140 -5.51 -4.76 -6.28
C ARG A 140 -5.30 -3.40 -5.62
N THR A 141 -4.12 -2.79 -5.80
CA THR A 141 -3.74 -1.54 -5.13
C THR A 141 -3.83 -0.31 -6.03
N LYS A 142 -3.88 -0.52 -7.35
CA LYS A 142 -3.96 0.56 -8.35
C LYS A 142 -4.88 0.12 -9.48
N TRP A 143 -5.75 1.03 -9.93
CA TRP A 143 -6.59 0.82 -11.10
C TRP A 143 -5.82 0.93 -12.40
N GLY A 144 -4.84 1.85 -12.45
CA GLY A 144 -3.94 2.06 -13.56
C GLY A 144 -2.59 2.63 -13.13
N SER A 145 -1.70 2.78 -14.07
CA SER A 145 -0.44 3.53 -13.96
C SER A 145 0.14 3.81 -15.32
N CYS A 146 0.71 4.99 -15.50
CA CYS A 146 1.49 5.39 -16.66
C CYS A 146 2.96 5.54 -16.27
N THR A 147 3.88 5.06 -17.12
CA THR A 147 5.33 5.24 -16.93
C THR A 147 5.81 6.49 -17.65
N GLY A 148 7.01 7.00 -17.30
CA GLY A 148 7.64 8.12 -18.01
C GLY A 148 7.93 7.84 -19.51
N THR A 149 7.82 6.60 -19.97
CA THR A 149 7.89 6.19 -21.37
C THR A 149 6.51 5.94 -21.99
N ASN A 150 5.45 6.47 -21.39
CA ASN A 150 4.06 6.39 -21.86
C ASN A 150 3.54 4.95 -22.04
N ASN A 151 4.06 4.00 -21.25
CA ASN A 151 3.47 2.66 -21.16
C ASN A 151 2.38 2.67 -20.09
N ILE A 152 1.18 2.27 -20.46
CA ILE A 152 0.03 2.21 -19.56
C ILE A 152 -0.18 0.77 -19.07
N SER A 153 -0.33 0.62 -17.75
CA SER A 153 -0.77 -0.62 -17.13
C SER A 153 -2.15 -0.43 -16.53
N LEU A 154 -3.12 -1.28 -16.86
CA LEU A 154 -4.47 -1.27 -16.32
C LEU A 154 -4.73 -2.52 -15.49
N SER A 155 -5.48 -2.36 -14.41
CA SER A 155 -5.91 -3.50 -13.59
C SER A 155 -7.09 -4.22 -14.25
N LEU A 156 -7.04 -5.57 -14.28
CA LEU A 156 -8.17 -6.38 -14.70
C LEU A 156 -9.42 -6.18 -13.81
N PHE A 157 -9.23 -5.70 -12.57
CA PHE A 157 -10.33 -5.38 -11.67
C PHE A 157 -11.14 -4.14 -12.10
N LEU A 158 -10.70 -3.38 -13.10
CA LEU A 158 -11.51 -2.36 -13.76
C LEU A 158 -12.83 -2.95 -14.29
N MET A 159 -12.85 -4.23 -14.65
CA MET A 159 -14.05 -4.92 -15.11
C MET A 159 -15.14 -5.04 -14.05
N THR A 160 -14.83 -4.80 -12.78
CA THR A 160 -15.82 -4.74 -11.69
C THR A 160 -16.47 -3.35 -11.55
N LEU A 161 -15.97 -2.35 -12.27
CA LEU A 161 -16.50 -0.99 -12.26
C LEU A 161 -17.54 -0.77 -13.36
N PRO A 162 -18.50 0.14 -13.18
CA PRO A 162 -19.34 0.66 -14.25
C PRO A 162 -18.51 1.25 -15.40
N GLU A 163 -19.06 1.26 -16.61
CA GLU A 163 -18.33 1.68 -17.81
C GLU A 163 -17.77 3.11 -17.74
N HIS A 164 -18.57 4.07 -17.24
CA HIS A 164 -18.13 5.45 -17.12
C HIS A 164 -16.93 5.62 -16.15
N LEU A 165 -16.84 4.79 -15.10
CA LEU A 165 -15.68 4.80 -14.19
C LEU A 165 -14.46 4.12 -14.83
N ARG A 166 -14.66 3.09 -15.66
CA ARG A 166 -13.58 2.49 -16.46
C ARG A 166 -13.00 3.54 -17.43
N ASP A 167 -13.87 4.23 -18.16
CA ASP A 167 -13.47 5.27 -19.10
C ASP A 167 -12.74 6.41 -18.40
N PHE A 168 -13.23 6.85 -17.23
CA PHE A 168 -12.58 7.87 -16.42
C PHE A 168 -11.15 7.45 -16.01
N VAL A 169 -10.97 6.23 -15.50
CA VAL A 169 -9.63 5.74 -15.12
C VAL A 169 -8.71 5.67 -16.35
N ILE A 170 -9.20 5.21 -17.49
CA ILE A 170 -8.40 5.11 -18.71
C ILE A 170 -7.98 6.51 -19.21
N VAL A 171 -8.90 7.47 -19.21
CA VAL A 171 -8.59 8.88 -19.58
C VAL A 171 -7.58 9.46 -18.60
N HIS A 172 -7.72 9.22 -17.29
CA HIS A 172 -6.75 9.63 -16.27
C HIS A 172 -5.34 9.12 -16.59
N GLU A 173 -5.21 7.82 -16.93
CA GLU A 173 -3.91 7.24 -17.30
C GLU A 173 -3.37 7.77 -18.64
N LEU A 174 -4.27 8.08 -19.59
CA LEU A 174 -3.90 8.74 -20.84
C LEU A 174 -3.39 10.16 -20.60
N CYS A 175 -4.00 10.95 -19.70
CA CYS A 175 -3.53 12.29 -19.35
C CYS A 175 -2.12 12.26 -18.75
N HIS A 176 -1.74 11.18 -18.06
CA HIS A 176 -0.36 10.99 -17.60
C HIS A 176 0.67 10.81 -18.71
N THR A 177 0.28 10.57 -19.97
CA THR A 177 1.23 10.57 -21.09
C THR A 177 1.73 11.97 -21.45
N VAL A 178 1.04 13.02 -20.98
CA VAL A 178 1.41 14.43 -21.15
C VAL A 178 1.92 15.03 -19.83
N HIS A 179 1.22 14.79 -18.74
CA HIS A 179 1.57 15.28 -17.39
C HIS A 179 1.75 14.11 -16.44
N HIS A 180 3.00 13.77 -16.12
CA HIS A 180 3.33 12.63 -15.23
C HIS A 180 3.08 12.91 -13.74
N ASP A 181 2.70 14.13 -13.38
CA ASP A 181 2.31 14.55 -12.04
C ASP A 181 0.82 14.89 -11.97
N HIS A 182 0.31 15.11 -10.75
CA HIS A 182 -1.06 15.59 -10.53
C HIS A 182 -1.08 17.10 -10.30
N SER A 183 -0.39 17.86 -11.19
CA SER A 183 -0.38 19.32 -11.19
C SER A 183 -1.73 19.90 -11.62
N PRO A 184 -1.97 21.23 -11.43
CA PRO A 184 -3.16 21.90 -11.96
C PRO A 184 -3.35 21.69 -13.46
N LYS A 185 -2.26 21.58 -14.24
CA LYS A 185 -2.30 21.30 -15.69
C LYS A 185 -2.86 19.91 -15.99
N PHE A 186 -2.47 18.90 -15.18
CA PHE A 186 -3.05 17.57 -15.27
C PHE A 186 -4.54 17.59 -15.00
N HIS A 187 -4.98 18.21 -13.90
CA HIS A 187 -6.40 18.31 -13.55
C HIS A 187 -7.25 19.10 -14.55
N ALA A 188 -6.65 20.01 -15.30
CA ALA A 188 -7.33 20.73 -16.38
C ALA A 188 -7.47 19.89 -17.66
N LEU A 189 -6.67 18.81 -17.80
CA LEU A 189 -6.69 17.92 -18.96
C LEU A 189 -7.64 16.73 -18.76
N VAL A 190 -7.86 16.27 -17.48
CA VAL A 190 -8.77 15.18 -17.11
C VAL A 190 -10.22 15.65 -17.14
#